data_05f7c25d08004e2e2d0c45b9f453e6c2
#
_entry.id   05f7c25d08004e2e2d0c45b9f453e6c2
#
_cell.length_a   1.000
_cell.length_b   1.000
_cell.length_c   1.000
_cell.angle_alpha   90.00
_cell.angle_beta   90.00
_cell.angle_gamma   90.00
#
_symmetry.space_group_name_H-M   'P 1'
#
loop_
_entity.id
_entity.type
_entity.pdbx_description
1 polymer ?
#
loop_
_entity_poly.entity_id
_entity_poly.type
_entity_poly.pdbx_seq_one_letter_code
_entity_poly.pdbx_strand_id
1 'polypeptide(L)'
;MLKLSKLATAVALVVAGSAAVAGEVEVLHYWTSGGEAKSVAELKKIMQGKGHTWKDFAVAGGGGDNAATVLKSRVVSGNPPAAAQIKGPAIQEWASEGVLANLDATAKAEKWDDLLPKVVADVMKYKGNYVAAPVNVHRVNWMWANSAVLKKAGVTSTPKTWDEFFAAAEKVKKAGLIPVAHGGQNWQDFTTFESVALGVGGVKFYNDALIKLDEKALTSATMTKVLETFRKVKGYTDAAAPGRDWNLATAMVIQEKAAFQFMGDWAKGEFSAAGKVPGKDYVCAAAPGTANAYTFNVDSFAMYKLKDAGAQKAQADLAASIMGTEFQEVFNLNKGSIPVRLNMKMDKFDDCAKTSAKDFVDTAKTGGLVPSVAHGMAIKPAAEGAIKDAVSQFWNDDKISVADGVKNIAKAAATK
;
A
#
# COMPACT_ATOMS: atom_id res chain seq x y z
N MET A 1 23.39 72.95 -46.63
CA MET A 1 22.26 71.99 -46.40
C MET A 1 22.84 70.72 -45.81
N LEU A 2 22.81 70.56 -44.47
CA LEU A 2 23.28 69.38 -43.84
C LEU A 2 22.11 68.40 -43.69
N LYS A 3 22.27 67.17 -44.16
CA LYS A 3 21.33 66.08 -43.96
C LYS A 3 21.76 65.30 -42.69
N LEU A 4 20.99 65.37 -41.62
CA LEU A 4 21.11 64.48 -40.45
C LEU A 4 20.58 63.11 -40.80
N SER A 5 21.43 62.07 -40.76
CA SER A 5 21.05 60.68 -40.78
C SER A 5 20.68 60.21 -39.38
N LYS A 6 19.43 59.76 -39.18
CA LYS A 6 18.98 59.13 -37.93
C LYS A 6 19.46 57.69 -37.89
N LEU A 7 20.39 57.42 -36.94
CA LEU A 7 20.77 56.04 -36.62
C LEU A 7 19.70 55.47 -35.68
N ALA A 8 18.95 54.47 -36.10
CA ALA A 8 18.02 53.73 -35.31
C ALA A 8 18.77 52.54 -34.67
N THR A 9 19.00 52.61 -33.35
CA THR A 9 19.61 51.53 -32.59
C THR A 9 18.50 50.53 -32.25
N ALA A 10 18.50 49.37 -32.89
CA ALA A 10 17.62 48.24 -32.54
C ALA A 10 18.18 47.53 -31.30
N VAL A 11 17.51 47.65 -30.17
CA VAL A 11 17.79 46.88 -28.97
C VAL A 11 17.14 45.51 -29.15
N ALA A 12 17.93 44.48 -29.45
CA ALA A 12 17.48 43.11 -29.42
C ALA A 12 17.35 42.63 -27.97
N LEU A 13 16.10 42.50 -27.49
CA LEU A 13 15.82 41.80 -26.21
C LEU A 13 16.14 40.32 -26.42
N VAL A 14 17.26 39.88 -25.88
CA VAL A 14 17.54 38.45 -25.74
C VAL A 14 16.70 37.96 -24.56
N VAL A 15 15.54 37.37 -24.85
CA VAL A 15 14.79 36.57 -23.89
C VAL A 15 15.59 35.31 -23.68
N ALA A 16 16.41 35.31 -22.61
CA ALA A 16 17.04 34.10 -22.09
C ALA A 16 15.92 33.21 -21.51
N GLY A 17 15.31 32.42 -22.40
CA GLY A 17 14.47 31.31 -21.97
C GLY A 17 15.33 30.39 -21.08
N SER A 18 14.99 30.26 -19.81
CA SER A 18 15.57 29.25 -18.95
C SER A 18 15.27 27.91 -19.58
N ALA A 19 16.22 27.32 -20.32
CA ALA A 19 16.12 25.95 -20.77
C ALA A 19 15.89 25.10 -19.51
N ALA A 20 14.71 24.50 -19.41
CA ALA A 20 14.43 23.57 -18.35
C ALA A 20 15.52 22.49 -18.41
N VAL A 21 16.35 22.36 -17.40
CA VAL A 21 17.40 21.33 -17.35
C VAL A 21 16.67 20.00 -17.26
N ALA A 22 16.62 19.28 -18.39
CA ALA A 22 16.11 17.93 -18.46
C ALA A 22 17.02 17.03 -17.62
N GLY A 23 16.44 16.18 -16.79
CA GLY A 23 17.17 15.19 -15.99
C GLY A 23 16.58 13.80 -16.17
N GLU A 24 17.35 12.78 -15.84
CA GLU A 24 16.87 11.41 -15.75
C GLU A 24 16.45 11.12 -14.31
N VAL A 25 15.32 10.43 -14.13
CA VAL A 25 14.86 9.91 -12.85
C VAL A 25 14.65 8.40 -12.96
N GLU A 26 15.50 7.63 -12.26
CA GLU A 26 15.34 6.18 -12.10
C GLU A 26 14.47 5.91 -10.88
N VAL A 27 13.37 5.17 -11.06
CA VAL A 27 12.38 4.92 -10.01
C VAL A 27 12.23 3.43 -9.80
N LEU A 28 12.66 2.94 -8.63
CA LEU A 28 12.50 1.56 -8.21
C LEU A 28 11.14 1.38 -7.54
N HIS A 29 10.35 0.46 -8.06
CA HIS A 29 9.03 0.11 -7.52
C HIS A 29 8.69 -1.36 -7.78
N TYR A 30 7.62 -1.86 -7.15
CA TYR A 30 7.14 -3.24 -7.34
C TYR A 30 5.69 -3.32 -7.86
N TRP A 31 5.20 -2.25 -8.47
CA TRP A 31 3.87 -2.18 -9.07
C TRP A 31 3.86 -2.77 -10.47
N THR A 32 3.51 -4.05 -10.59
CA THR A 32 3.61 -4.81 -11.85
C THR A 32 2.30 -5.45 -12.30
N SER A 33 1.23 -5.45 -11.47
CA SER A 33 -0.09 -5.91 -11.87
C SER A 33 -0.79 -4.93 -12.82
N GLY A 34 -1.93 -5.33 -13.38
CA GLY A 34 -2.66 -4.53 -14.37
C GLY A 34 -3.05 -3.13 -13.88
N GLY A 35 -3.66 -3.03 -12.70
CA GLY A 35 -4.02 -1.75 -12.07
C GLY A 35 -2.81 -0.95 -11.62
N GLU A 36 -1.81 -1.61 -11.06
CA GLU A 36 -0.58 -0.98 -10.57
C GLU A 36 0.26 -0.38 -11.70
N ALA A 37 0.49 -1.14 -12.78
CA ALA A 37 1.24 -0.67 -13.95
C ALA A 37 0.57 0.55 -14.60
N LYS A 38 -0.76 0.57 -14.68
CA LYS A 38 -1.51 1.75 -15.15
C LYS A 38 -1.28 2.96 -14.23
N SER A 39 -1.26 2.75 -12.93
CA SER A 39 -1.08 3.83 -11.97
C SER A 39 0.32 4.48 -12.10
N VAL A 40 1.39 3.69 -12.15
CA VAL A 40 2.75 4.23 -12.30
C VAL A 40 2.98 4.86 -13.66
N ALA A 41 2.31 4.39 -14.72
CA ALA A 41 2.39 4.97 -16.05
C ALA A 41 1.90 6.42 -16.07
N GLU A 42 0.95 6.82 -15.22
CA GLU A 42 0.51 8.22 -15.11
C GLU A 42 1.63 9.11 -14.53
N LEU A 43 2.38 8.64 -13.51
CA LEU A 43 3.53 9.39 -13.00
C LEU A 43 4.62 9.57 -14.08
N LYS A 44 4.89 8.51 -14.82
CA LYS A 44 5.81 8.55 -15.96
C LYS A 44 5.40 9.60 -16.99
N LYS A 45 4.13 9.66 -17.38
CA LYS A 45 3.60 10.67 -18.32
C LYS A 45 3.80 12.09 -17.80
N ILE A 46 3.49 12.32 -16.51
CA ILE A 46 3.65 13.64 -15.88
C ILE A 46 5.12 14.07 -15.92
N MET A 47 6.05 13.17 -15.59
CA MET A 47 7.49 13.47 -15.62
C MET A 47 8.01 13.73 -17.04
N GLN A 48 7.57 12.93 -18.01
CA GLN A 48 7.88 13.15 -19.42
C GLN A 48 7.31 14.48 -19.93
N GLY A 49 6.09 14.85 -19.51
CA GLY A 49 5.48 16.14 -19.83
C GLY A 49 6.26 17.35 -19.26
N LYS A 50 7.04 17.14 -18.21
CA LYS A 50 7.98 18.13 -17.64
C LYS A 50 9.36 18.13 -18.33
N GLY A 51 9.56 17.28 -19.34
CA GLY A 51 10.80 17.17 -20.12
C GLY A 51 11.85 16.25 -19.50
N HIS A 52 11.50 15.47 -18.45
CA HIS A 52 12.42 14.53 -17.83
C HIS A 52 12.39 13.16 -18.49
N THR A 53 13.52 12.44 -18.44
CA THR A 53 13.61 11.05 -18.84
C THR A 53 13.24 10.16 -17.65
N TRP A 54 12.23 9.32 -17.85
CA TRP A 54 11.85 8.30 -16.87
C TRP A 54 12.58 7.00 -17.14
N LYS A 55 13.32 6.50 -16.16
CA LYS A 55 13.95 5.19 -16.18
C LYS A 55 13.22 4.27 -15.24
N ASP A 56 12.52 3.32 -15.80
CA ASP A 56 11.69 2.38 -15.07
C ASP A 56 12.54 1.27 -14.46
N PHE A 57 12.33 1.01 -13.16
CA PHE A 57 13.02 -0.05 -12.44
C PHE A 57 12.00 -0.85 -11.63
N ALA A 58 11.16 -1.62 -12.34
CA ALA A 58 10.15 -2.47 -11.75
C ALA A 58 10.75 -3.81 -11.30
N VAL A 59 10.52 -4.19 -10.03
CA VAL A 59 10.95 -5.47 -9.44
C VAL A 59 9.73 -6.18 -8.86
N ALA A 60 9.25 -7.19 -9.57
CA ALA A 60 8.05 -7.93 -9.18
C ALA A 60 8.26 -8.85 -7.97
N GLY A 61 7.19 -9.12 -7.24
CA GLY A 61 7.07 -10.20 -6.26
C GLY A 61 7.35 -9.80 -4.80
N GLY A 62 6.93 -10.70 -3.91
CA GLY A 62 7.16 -10.63 -2.47
C GLY A 62 6.50 -9.45 -1.74
N GLY A 63 5.51 -8.77 -2.34
CA GLY A 63 4.92 -7.58 -1.71
C GLY A 63 5.91 -6.43 -1.49
N GLY A 64 7.06 -6.44 -2.21
CA GLY A 64 8.15 -5.49 -2.09
C GLY A 64 9.45 -6.07 -1.54
N ASP A 65 9.47 -7.29 -1.01
CA ASP A 65 10.68 -7.91 -0.41
C ASP A 65 11.80 -8.07 -1.45
N ASN A 66 11.46 -8.45 -2.70
CA ASN A 66 12.42 -8.55 -3.79
C ASN A 66 13.02 -7.18 -4.15
N ALA A 67 12.18 -6.16 -4.23
CA ALA A 67 12.61 -4.78 -4.50
C ALA A 67 13.52 -4.24 -3.38
N ALA A 68 13.21 -4.53 -2.11
CA ALA A 68 14.04 -4.16 -0.96
C ALA A 68 15.43 -4.81 -1.02
N THR A 69 15.53 -6.08 -1.43
CA THR A 69 16.80 -6.79 -1.61
C THR A 69 17.65 -6.15 -2.71
N VAL A 70 17.05 -5.86 -3.86
CA VAL A 70 17.72 -5.18 -4.98
C VAL A 70 18.17 -3.78 -4.58
N LEU A 71 17.31 -3.01 -3.90
CA LEU A 71 17.63 -1.68 -3.40
C LEU A 71 18.86 -1.69 -2.48
N LYS A 72 18.89 -2.62 -1.52
CA LYS A 72 20.02 -2.77 -0.61
C LYS A 72 21.34 -2.99 -1.37
N SER A 73 21.35 -3.87 -2.36
CA SER A 73 22.51 -4.11 -3.22
C SER A 73 22.96 -2.85 -3.96
N ARG A 74 22.01 -2.09 -4.53
CA ARG A 74 22.28 -0.86 -5.27
C ARG A 74 22.85 0.25 -4.37
N VAL A 75 22.30 0.43 -3.18
CA VAL A 75 22.79 1.43 -2.22
C VAL A 75 24.19 1.08 -1.72
N VAL A 76 24.42 -0.18 -1.33
CA VAL A 76 25.75 -0.64 -0.87
C VAL A 76 26.83 -0.49 -1.95
N SER A 77 26.49 -0.71 -3.21
CA SER A 77 27.41 -0.50 -4.34
C SER A 77 27.62 0.98 -4.72
N GLY A 78 27.00 1.92 -4.00
CA GLY A 78 27.11 3.37 -4.27
C GLY A 78 26.34 3.85 -5.50
N ASN A 79 25.40 3.05 -6.02
CA ASN A 79 24.56 3.37 -7.18
C ASN A 79 23.07 3.26 -6.85
N PRO A 80 22.53 4.07 -5.92
CA PRO A 80 21.10 4.06 -5.59
C PRO A 80 20.28 4.60 -6.77
N PRO A 81 18.98 4.19 -6.90
CA PRO A 81 18.05 4.85 -7.79
C PRO A 81 17.76 6.28 -7.32
N ALA A 82 17.18 7.12 -8.17
CA ALA A 82 16.75 8.46 -7.77
C ALA A 82 15.64 8.42 -6.72
N ALA A 83 14.72 7.47 -6.87
CA ALA A 83 13.64 7.22 -5.92
C ALA A 83 13.39 5.72 -5.77
N ALA A 84 13.00 5.28 -4.58
CA ALA A 84 12.59 3.91 -4.33
C ALA A 84 11.30 3.86 -3.51
N GLN A 85 10.41 2.95 -3.88
CA GLN A 85 9.20 2.67 -3.11
C GLN A 85 9.58 2.01 -1.78
N ILE A 86 9.41 2.77 -0.69
CA ILE A 86 9.71 2.36 0.69
C ILE A 86 8.58 2.83 1.60
N LYS A 87 8.34 2.12 2.69
CA LYS A 87 7.22 2.38 3.60
C LYS A 87 7.66 2.38 5.07
N GLY A 88 6.91 3.12 5.89
CA GLY A 88 6.98 3.05 7.34
C GLY A 88 8.39 3.16 7.95
N PRO A 89 8.70 2.35 8.99
CA PRO A 89 9.98 2.36 9.68
C PRO A 89 11.21 2.14 8.79
N ALA A 90 11.08 1.46 7.64
CA ALA A 90 12.21 1.31 6.71
C ALA A 90 12.70 2.65 6.17
N ILE A 91 11.85 3.68 6.06
CA ILE A 91 12.26 5.05 5.71
C ILE A 91 13.23 5.59 6.75
N GLN A 92 12.93 5.35 8.04
CA GLN A 92 13.76 5.81 9.16
C GLN A 92 15.14 5.11 9.16
N GLU A 93 15.17 3.81 8.86
CA GLU A 93 16.42 3.05 8.74
C GLU A 93 17.31 3.63 7.64
N TRP A 94 16.80 3.78 6.42
CA TRP A 94 17.55 4.37 5.31
C TRP A 94 17.98 5.82 5.59
N ALA A 95 17.13 6.60 6.23
CA ALA A 95 17.48 7.97 6.60
C ALA A 95 18.60 8.02 7.65
N SER A 96 18.65 7.06 8.60
CA SER A 96 19.71 6.97 9.61
C SER A 96 21.08 6.67 9.02
N GLU A 97 21.13 5.96 7.88
CA GLU A 97 22.35 5.72 7.09
C GLU A 97 22.81 6.98 6.33
N GLY A 98 22.05 8.05 6.37
CA GLY A 98 22.42 9.32 5.74
C GLY A 98 22.39 9.31 4.21
N VAL A 99 21.75 8.32 3.58
CA VAL A 99 21.69 8.15 2.11
C VAL A 99 20.50 8.85 1.44
N LEU A 100 19.51 9.29 2.23
CA LEU A 100 18.32 9.96 1.70
C LEU A 100 18.54 11.47 1.51
N ALA A 101 17.91 12.00 0.48
CA ALA A 101 17.88 13.44 0.18
C ALA A 101 16.88 14.16 1.10
N ASN A 102 17.15 15.43 1.38
CA ASN A 102 16.22 16.32 2.08
C ASN A 102 15.24 16.94 1.07
N LEU A 103 13.95 16.81 1.35
CA LEU A 103 12.86 17.32 0.50
C LEU A 103 12.20 18.59 1.06
N ASP A 104 12.71 19.20 2.13
CA ASP A 104 12.05 20.32 2.81
C ASP A 104 11.80 21.52 1.90
N ALA A 105 12.71 21.79 0.96
CA ALA A 105 12.52 22.88 0.00
C ALA A 105 11.23 22.67 -0.83
N THR A 106 11.04 21.47 -1.37
CA THR A 106 9.83 21.08 -2.12
C THR A 106 8.62 21.03 -1.19
N ALA A 107 8.75 20.38 -0.03
CA ALA A 107 7.65 20.21 0.92
C ALA A 107 7.12 21.55 1.43
N LYS A 108 8.00 22.51 1.69
CA LYS A 108 7.63 23.87 2.12
C LYS A 108 6.97 24.65 0.98
N ALA A 109 7.54 24.60 -0.24
CA ALA A 109 6.97 25.29 -1.40
C ALA A 109 5.55 24.79 -1.71
N GLU A 110 5.31 23.48 -1.60
CA GLU A 110 4.03 22.81 -1.86
C GLU A 110 3.14 22.69 -0.61
N LYS A 111 3.56 23.24 0.54
CA LYS A 111 2.81 23.26 1.82
C LYS A 111 2.36 21.88 2.28
N TRP A 112 3.24 20.88 2.26
CA TRP A 112 2.88 19.48 2.59
C TRP A 112 2.29 19.31 3.99
N ASP A 113 2.76 20.07 4.99
CA ASP A 113 2.22 20.01 6.36
C ASP A 113 0.74 20.42 6.45
N ASP A 114 0.27 21.30 5.55
CA ASP A 114 -1.12 21.74 5.48
C ASP A 114 -2.00 20.74 4.71
N LEU A 115 -1.38 19.89 3.88
CA LEU A 115 -2.06 19.01 2.93
C LEU A 115 -2.11 17.55 3.37
N LEU A 116 -1.24 17.14 4.28
CA LEU A 116 -1.10 15.75 4.71
C LEU A 116 -1.76 15.50 6.07
N PRO A 117 -2.42 14.34 6.25
CA PRO A 117 -2.74 13.88 7.59
C PRO A 117 -1.47 13.76 8.42
N LYS A 118 -1.53 14.19 9.70
CA LYS A 118 -0.35 14.18 10.57
C LYS A 118 0.33 12.80 10.64
N VAL A 119 -0.44 11.73 10.73
CA VAL A 119 0.07 10.36 10.76
C VAL A 119 0.88 9.99 9.52
N VAL A 120 0.53 10.55 8.36
CA VAL A 120 1.28 10.37 7.11
C VAL A 120 2.52 11.24 7.10
N ALA A 121 2.39 12.54 7.42
CA ALA A 121 3.51 13.47 7.46
C ALA A 121 4.63 13.00 8.40
N ASP A 122 4.27 12.48 9.58
CA ASP A 122 5.24 12.00 10.57
C ASP A 122 6.08 10.82 10.03
N VAL A 123 5.47 9.90 9.28
CA VAL A 123 6.19 8.75 8.66
C VAL A 123 7.15 9.19 7.57
N MET A 124 6.83 10.27 6.83
CA MET A 124 7.68 10.79 5.75
C MET A 124 8.88 11.60 6.23
N LYS A 125 8.95 11.90 7.53
CA LYS A 125 10.01 12.74 8.12
C LYS A 125 11.03 11.93 8.92
N TYR A 126 12.28 12.32 8.80
CA TYR A 126 13.37 11.88 9.68
C TYR A 126 13.97 13.09 10.39
N LYS A 127 13.98 13.06 11.74
CA LYS A 127 14.43 14.20 12.58
C LYS A 127 13.80 15.53 12.16
N GLY A 128 12.51 15.49 11.80
CA GLY A 128 11.72 16.65 11.42
C GLY A 128 11.80 17.07 9.94
N ASN A 129 12.68 16.47 9.14
CA ASN A 129 12.86 16.80 7.72
C ASN A 129 12.20 15.76 6.83
N TYR A 130 11.52 16.19 5.77
CA TYR A 130 10.96 15.28 4.76
C TYR A 130 12.07 14.57 3.97
N VAL A 131 11.97 13.27 3.85
CA VAL A 131 12.91 12.40 3.12
C VAL A 131 12.20 11.45 2.14
N ALA A 132 10.87 11.43 2.18
CA ALA A 132 10.03 10.65 1.29
C ALA A 132 8.77 11.45 0.91
N ALA A 133 8.21 11.16 -0.27
CA ALA A 133 6.95 11.70 -0.76
C ALA A 133 5.86 10.63 -0.72
N PRO A 134 4.74 10.86 -0.02
CA PRO A 134 3.66 9.87 0.08
C PRO A 134 2.79 9.89 -1.17
N VAL A 135 2.41 8.70 -1.64
CA VAL A 135 1.68 8.51 -2.91
C VAL A 135 0.17 8.36 -2.67
N ASN A 136 -0.22 7.60 -1.67
CA ASN A 136 -1.60 7.20 -1.40
C ASN A 136 -1.81 6.81 0.06
N VAL A 137 -3.06 6.51 0.40
CA VAL A 137 -3.41 5.73 1.59
C VAL A 137 -4.20 4.51 1.14
N HIS A 138 -3.75 3.33 1.57
CA HIS A 138 -4.46 2.07 1.40
C HIS A 138 -5.23 1.70 2.67
N ARG A 139 -6.41 1.15 2.51
CA ARG A 139 -7.06 0.33 3.53
C ARG A 139 -6.71 -1.12 3.29
N VAL A 140 -6.15 -1.79 4.29
CA VAL A 140 -5.70 -3.18 4.18
C VAL A 140 -6.79 -4.17 4.60
N ASN A 141 -7.56 -3.86 5.64
CA ASN A 141 -8.59 -4.74 6.20
C ASN A 141 -9.90 -4.77 5.40
N TRP A 142 -9.80 -4.94 4.07
CA TRP A 142 -10.96 -5.16 3.22
C TRP A 142 -11.27 -6.64 3.02
N MET A 143 -12.56 -6.93 2.89
CA MET A 143 -13.09 -8.18 2.32
C MET A 143 -13.81 -7.83 1.01
N TRP A 144 -13.32 -8.39 -0.07
CA TRP A 144 -13.91 -8.30 -1.41
C TRP A 144 -14.81 -9.51 -1.64
N ALA A 145 -16.00 -9.29 -2.18
CA ALA A 145 -16.92 -10.38 -2.42
C ALA A 145 -17.60 -10.28 -3.79
N ASN A 146 -17.70 -11.38 -4.54
CA ASN A 146 -18.39 -11.40 -5.82
C ASN A 146 -19.91 -11.49 -5.63
N SER A 147 -20.67 -10.52 -6.14
CA SER A 147 -22.12 -10.42 -5.97
C SER A 147 -22.87 -11.60 -6.59
N ALA A 148 -22.46 -12.06 -7.78
CA ALA A 148 -23.11 -13.19 -8.47
C ALA A 148 -22.88 -14.50 -7.74
N VAL A 149 -21.65 -14.73 -7.25
CA VAL A 149 -21.29 -15.93 -6.47
C VAL A 149 -22.08 -15.98 -5.15
N LEU A 150 -22.18 -14.86 -4.43
CA LEU A 150 -22.97 -14.77 -3.21
C LEU A 150 -24.45 -15.11 -3.48
N LYS A 151 -25.01 -14.52 -4.52
CA LYS A 151 -26.41 -14.79 -4.94
C LYS A 151 -26.61 -16.25 -5.28
N LYS A 152 -25.73 -16.86 -6.07
CA LYS A 152 -25.78 -18.29 -6.44
C LYS A 152 -25.70 -19.21 -5.23
N ALA A 153 -24.93 -18.83 -4.21
CA ALA A 153 -24.78 -19.59 -2.97
C ALA A 153 -25.91 -19.32 -1.95
N GLY A 154 -26.87 -18.44 -2.23
CA GLY A 154 -27.91 -18.05 -1.29
C GLY A 154 -27.40 -17.27 -0.08
N VAL A 155 -26.33 -16.50 -0.26
CA VAL A 155 -25.82 -15.56 0.73
C VAL A 155 -26.46 -14.20 0.47
N THR A 156 -27.33 -13.77 1.38
CA THR A 156 -28.22 -12.60 1.19
C THR A 156 -27.66 -11.31 1.81
N SER A 157 -26.60 -11.42 2.65
CA SER A 157 -25.96 -10.28 3.30
C SER A 157 -24.46 -10.46 3.38
N THR A 158 -23.71 -9.37 3.32
CA THR A 158 -22.27 -9.38 3.52
C THR A 158 -21.95 -9.68 4.98
N PRO A 159 -21.10 -10.69 5.27
CA PRO A 159 -20.74 -11.05 6.65
C PRO A 159 -20.07 -9.90 7.41
N LYS A 160 -20.49 -9.65 8.65
CA LYS A 160 -19.92 -8.63 9.53
C LYS A 160 -19.12 -9.23 10.69
N THR A 161 -19.36 -10.49 11.03
CA THR A 161 -18.65 -11.25 12.06
C THR A 161 -18.00 -12.49 11.45
N TRP A 162 -17.03 -13.08 12.14
CA TRP A 162 -16.37 -14.31 11.69
C TRP A 162 -17.36 -15.49 11.63
N ASP A 163 -18.34 -15.56 12.55
CA ASP A 163 -19.37 -16.62 12.52
C ASP A 163 -20.27 -16.47 11.28
N GLU A 164 -20.71 -15.26 10.96
CA GLU A 164 -21.45 -15.00 9.72
C GLU A 164 -20.62 -15.33 8.48
N PHE A 165 -19.32 -14.98 8.51
CA PHE A 165 -18.40 -15.29 7.41
C PHE A 165 -18.30 -16.81 7.20
N PHE A 166 -18.10 -17.60 8.25
CA PHE A 166 -18.02 -19.04 8.13
C PHE A 166 -19.32 -19.66 7.66
N ALA A 167 -20.46 -19.16 8.12
CA ALA A 167 -21.78 -19.59 7.63
C ALA A 167 -21.97 -19.30 6.13
N ALA A 168 -21.51 -18.13 5.66
CA ALA A 168 -21.52 -17.79 4.25
C ALA A 168 -20.56 -18.65 3.43
N ALA A 169 -19.34 -18.88 3.93
CA ALA A 169 -18.34 -19.74 3.29
C ALA A 169 -18.83 -21.17 3.11
N GLU A 170 -19.53 -21.74 4.10
CA GLU A 170 -20.17 -23.06 3.99
C GLU A 170 -21.23 -23.12 2.88
N LYS A 171 -22.05 -22.07 2.75
CA LYS A 171 -23.03 -22.00 1.65
C LYS A 171 -22.34 -21.97 0.29
N VAL A 172 -21.27 -21.17 0.15
CA VAL A 172 -20.47 -21.11 -1.09
C VAL A 172 -19.85 -22.48 -1.42
N LYS A 173 -19.28 -23.17 -0.42
CA LYS A 173 -18.69 -24.51 -0.56
C LYS A 173 -19.74 -25.53 -1.00
N LYS A 174 -20.93 -25.52 -0.40
CA LYS A 174 -22.06 -26.37 -0.79
C LYS A 174 -22.58 -26.11 -2.20
N ALA A 175 -22.42 -24.86 -2.70
CA ALA A 175 -22.74 -24.50 -4.09
C ALA A 175 -21.64 -24.95 -5.10
N GLY A 176 -20.60 -25.67 -4.65
CA GLY A 176 -19.50 -26.16 -5.50
C GLY A 176 -18.51 -25.06 -5.93
N LEU A 177 -18.46 -23.94 -5.20
CA LEU A 177 -17.58 -22.80 -5.49
C LEU A 177 -16.50 -22.66 -4.42
N ILE A 178 -15.40 -21.99 -4.75
CA ILE A 178 -14.31 -21.70 -3.80
C ILE A 178 -14.77 -20.58 -2.87
N PRO A 179 -14.82 -20.77 -1.53
CA PRO A 179 -15.21 -19.71 -0.64
C PRO A 179 -14.21 -18.54 -0.62
N VAL A 180 -12.90 -18.83 -0.50
CA VAL A 180 -11.86 -17.83 -0.35
C VAL A 180 -10.81 -17.95 -1.44
N ALA A 181 -10.69 -16.94 -2.29
CA ALA A 181 -9.53 -16.77 -3.15
C ALA A 181 -8.36 -16.25 -2.32
N HIS A 182 -7.27 -17.01 -2.28
CA HIS A 182 -6.07 -16.67 -1.53
C HIS A 182 -4.83 -16.78 -2.40
N GLY A 183 -3.88 -15.89 -2.25
CA GLY A 183 -2.54 -16.02 -2.82
C GLY A 183 -1.62 -16.71 -1.82
N GLY A 184 -0.54 -17.34 -2.31
CA GLY A 184 0.30 -18.23 -1.50
C GLY A 184 1.66 -17.64 -1.14
N GLN A 185 1.82 -16.35 -1.17
CA GLN A 185 3.04 -15.68 -0.72
C GLN A 185 2.90 -15.27 0.76
N ASN A 186 3.98 -15.29 1.53
CA ASN A 186 3.98 -15.06 2.97
C ASN A 186 3.31 -13.74 3.42
N TRP A 187 3.48 -12.66 2.64
CA TRP A 187 2.84 -11.38 2.93
C TRP A 187 1.31 -11.42 2.80
N GLN A 188 0.77 -12.29 1.93
CA GLN A 188 -0.68 -12.45 1.77
C GLN A 188 -1.27 -13.24 2.94
N ASP A 189 -0.55 -14.28 3.43
CA ASP A 189 -0.89 -14.98 4.67
C ASP A 189 -0.95 -13.97 5.82
N PHE A 190 0.06 -13.10 5.92
CA PHE A 190 0.14 -12.10 6.98
C PHE A 190 -0.94 -11.03 6.88
N THR A 191 -1.32 -10.61 5.67
CA THR A 191 -2.46 -9.69 5.44
C THR A 191 -3.77 -10.27 5.96
N THR A 192 -4.00 -11.55 5.70
CA THR A 192 -5.19 -12.26 6.22
C THR A 192 -5.11 -12.42 7.73
N PHE A 193 -3.94 -12.78 8.27
CA PHE A 193 -3.71 -12.91 9.72
C PHE A 193 -3.99 -11.59 10.45
N GLU A 194 -3.46 -10.45 9.97
CA GLU A 194 -3.69 -9.17 10.67
C GLU A 194 -5.16 -8.74 10.64
N SER A 195 -5.89 -9.06 9.55
CA SER A 195 -7.34 -8.83 9.49
C SER A 195 -8.10 -9.70 10.50
N VAL A 196 -7.68 -10.97 10.69
CA VAL A 196 -8.25 -11.86 11.70
C VAL A 196 -7.89 -11.38 13.10
N ALA A 197 -6.63 -10.99 13.35
CA ALA A 197 -6.18 -10.50 14.64
C ALA A 197 -6.95 -9.26 15.08
N LEU A 198 -7.16 -8.31 14.16
CA LEU A 198 -7.95 -7.11 14.42
C LEU A 198 -9.43 -7.44 14.66
N GLY A 199 -10.02 -8.33 13.86
CA GLY A 199 -11.44 -8.68 13.95
C GLY A 199 -11.81 -9.53 15.15
N VAL A 200 -10.89 -10.38 15.64
CA VAL A 200 -11.08 -11.24 16.82
C VAL A 200 -10.70 -10.50 18.11
N GLY A 201 -9.58 -9.78 18.09
CA GLY A 201 -9.01 -9.17 19.29
C GLY A 201 -9.36 -7.70 19.49
N GLY A 202 -9.79 -7.03 18.43
CA GLY A 202 -10.05 -5.58 18.43
C GLY A 202 -8.77 -4.74 18.43
N VAL A 203 -8.96 -3.42 18.36
CA VAL A 203 -7.87 -2.43 18.24
C VAL A 203 -6.87 -2.50 19.40
N LYS A 204 -7.35 -2.67 20.62
CA LYS A 204 -6.45 -2.74 21.79
C LYS A 204 -5.52 -3.93 21.71
N PHE A 205 -6.06 -5.11 21.41
CA PHE A 205 -5.25 -6.32 21.26
C PHE A 205 -4.28 -6.19 20.08
N TYR A 206 -4.72 -5.69 18.94
CA TYR A 206 -3.87 -5.45 17.78
C TYR A 206 -2.67 -4.56 18.15
N ASN A 207 -2.92 -3.44 18.80
CA ASN A 207 -1.87 -2.53 19.24
C ASN A 207 -0.90 -3.19 20.24
N ASP A 208 -1.40 -3.92 21.23
CA ASP A 208 -0.54 -4.53 22.24
C ASP A 208 0.27 -5.70 21.67
N ALA A 209 -0.37 -6.60 20.90
CA ALA A 209 0.28 -7.78 20.35
C ALA A 209 1.18 -7.48 19.14
N LEU A 210 0.68 -6.71 18.15
CA LEU A 210 1.35 -6.60 16.84
C LEU A 210 2.17 -5.31 16.67
N ILE A 211 1.85 -4.24 17.42
CA ILE A 211 2.61 -2.98 17.33
C ILE A 211 3.61 -2.87 18.46
N LYS A 212 3.17 -3.08 19.72
CA LYS A 212 4.05 -3.02 20.89
C LYS A 212 4.84 -4.30 21.10
N LEU A 213 4.44 -5.39 20.46
CA LEU A 213 5.02 -6.73 20.59
C LEU A 213 5.05 -7.22 22.05
N ASP A 214 3.97 -6.90 22.78
CA ASP A 214 3.82 -7.29 24.20
C ASP A 214 3.66 -8.81 24.32
N GLU A 215 4.57 -9.45 25.04
CA GLU A 215 4.61 -10.91 25.18
C GLU A 215 3.32 -11.48 25.80
N LYS A 216 2.71 -10.76 26.77
CA LYS A 216 1.47 -11.22 27.41
C LYS A 216 0.30 -11.19 26.42
N ALA A 217 0.25 -10.19 25.55
CA ALA A 217 -0.75 -10.13 24.50
C ALA A 217 -0.51 -11.22 23.45
N LEU A 218 0.74 -11.40 23.02
CA LEU A 218 1.15 -12.43 22.03
C LEU A 218 0.91 -13.87 22.51
N THR A 219 0.96 -14.13 23.83
CA THR A 219 0.75 -15.46 24.41
C THR A 219 -0.63 -15.64 25.05
N SER A 220 -1.54 -14.69 24.84
CA SER A 220 -2.88 -14.68 25.45
C SER A 220 -3.85 -15.69 24.83
N ALA A 221 -4.95 -15.98 25.54
CA ALA A 221 -6.08 -16.72 24.99
C ALA A 221 -6.69 -16.04 23.74
N THR A 222 -6.58 -14.71 23.62
CA THR A 222 -7.02 -13.98 22.41
C THR A 222 -6.16 -14.37 21.21
N MET A 223 -4.83 -14.46 21.33
CA MET A 223 -3.96 -14.92 20.23
C MET A 223 -4.28 -16.38 19.86
N THR A 224 -4.56 -17.25 20.82
CA THR A 224 -5.02 -18.61 20.55
C THR A 224 -6.26 -18.61 19.66
N LYS A 225 -7.28 -17.80 20.02
CA LYS A 225 -8.50 -17.66 19.22
C LYS A 225 -8.25 -17.06 17.83
N VAL A 226 -7.31 -16.12 17.72
CA VAL A 226 -6.85 -15.57 16.42
C VAL A 226 -6.31 -16.68 15.53
N LEU A 227 -5.40 -17.53 16.03
CA LEU A 227 -4.81 -18.60 15.24
C LEU A 227 -5.82 -19.71 14.89
N GLU A 228 -6.74 -20.05 15.80
CA GLU A 228 -7.85 -20.96 15.49
C GLU A 228 -8.73 -20.43 14.36
N THR A 229 -9.11 -19.16 14.43
CA THR A 229 -9.89 -18.49 13.39
C THR A 229 -9.14 -18.43 12.07
N PHE A 230 -7.85 -18.06 12.11
CA PHE A 230 -6.98 -17.99 10.95
C PHE A 230 -6.82 -19.36 10.25
N ARG A 231 -6.60 -20.43 11.03
CA ARG A 231 -6.55 -21.82 10.53
C ARG A 231 -7.89 -22.22 9.90
N LYS A 232 -9.00 -21.80 10.50
CA LYS A 232 -10.32 -22.08 9.95
C LYS A 232 -10.55 -21.38 8.61
N VAL A 233 -10.07 -20.12 8.45
CA VAL A 233 -10.13 -19.43 7.13
C VAL A 233 -9.37 -20.20 6.06
N LYS A 234 -8.17 -20.72 6.38
CA LYS A 234 -7.40 -21.58 5.46
C LYS A 234 -8.22 -22.75 4.92
N GLY A 235 -9.04 -23.39 5.74
CA GLY A 235 -9.90 -24.52 5.35
C GLY A 235 -10.93 -24.20 4.26
N TYR A 236 -11.07 -22.93 3.89
CA TYR A 236 -11.96 -22.46 2.82
C TYR A 236 -11.21 -21.99 1.56
N THR A 237 -9.88 -22.07 1.53
CA THR A 237 -9.06 -21.77 0.34
C THR A 237 -8.92 -23.02 -0.55
N ASP A 238 -8.52 -22.83 -1.79
CA ASP A 238 -8.25 -23.94 -2.70
C ASP A 238 -6.81 -24.46 -2.57
N ALA A 239 -6.59 -25.73 -2.92
CA ALA A 239 -5.30 -26.40 -2.80
C ALA A 239 -4.19 -25.82 -3.72
N ALA A 240 -4.56 -25.06 -4.75
CA ALA A 240 -3.62 -24.44 -5.67
C ALA A 240 -3.19 -23.02 -5.23
N ALA A 241 -3.56 -22.60 -4.01
CA ALA A 241 -3.19 -21.30 -3.47
C ALA A 241 -1.66 -21.09 -3.30
N PRO A 242 -0.84 -22.09 -2.89
CA PRO A 242 0.59 -21.88 -2.68
C PRO A 242 1.30 -21.27 -3.90
N GLY A 243 2.07 -20.21 -3.67
CA GLY A 243 2.83 -19.49 -4.70
C GLY A 243 2.00 -18.58 -5.61
N ARG A 244 0.68 -18.57 -5.51
CA ARG A 244 -0.20 -17.72 -6.34
C ARG A 244 0.02 -16.25 -6.01
N ASP A 245 0.16 -15.43 -7.05
CA ASP A 245 0.17 -13.98 -6.90
C ASP A 245 -1.21 -13.45 -6.50
N TRP A 246 -1.23 -12.35 -5.74
CA TRP A 246 -2.44 -11.74 -5.19
C TRP A 246 -3.47 -11.34 -6.25
N ASN A 247 -3.01 -10.80 -7.38
CA ASN A 247 -3.87 -10.39 -8.50
C ASN A 247 -4.50 -11.59 -9.21
N LEU A 248 -3.85 -12.77 -9.22
CA LEU A 248 -4.44 -14.00 -9.72
C LEU A 248 -5.55 -14.49 -8.78
N ALA A 249 -5.39 -14.34 -7.47
CA ALA A 249 -6.46 -14.59 -6.52
C ALA A 249 -7.63 -13.60 -6.71
N THR A 250 -7.35 -12.31 -6.93
CA THR A 250 -8.39 -11.33 -7.28
C THR A 250 -9.10 -11.69 -8.57
N ALA A 251 -8.38 -12.17 -9.59
CA ALA A 251 -8.96 -12.64 -10.83
C ALA A 251 -9.95 -13.80 -10.64
N MET A 252 -9.74 -14.68 -9.66
CA MET A 252 -10.70 -15.74 -9.33
C MET A 252 -12.04 -15.18 -8.84
N VAL A 253 -12.00 -14.10 -8.04
CA VAL A 253 -13.22 -13.40 -7.58
C VAL A 253 -13.87 -12.69 -8.76
N ILE A 254 -13.11 -11.98 -9.60
CA ILE A 254 -13.61 -11.29 -10.80
C ILE A 254 -14.31 -12.27 -11.77
N GLN A 255 -13.76 -13.48 -11.93
CA GLN A 255 -14.24 -14.52 -12.85
C GLN A 255 -15.32 -15.43 -12.25
N GLU A 256 -15.86 -15.10 -11.08
CA GLU A 256 -16.92 -15.85 -10.39
C GLU A 256 -16.51 -17.29 -9.99
N LYS A 257 -15.19 -17.57 -9.88
CA LYS A 257 -14.64 -18.84 -9.40
C LYS A 257 -14.56 -18.92 -7.89
N ALA A 258 -14.47 -17.78 -7.22
CA ALA A 258 -14.40 -17.67 -5.78
C ALA A 258 -15.31 -16.55 -5.25
N ALA A 259 -15.76 -16.69 -4.00
CA ALA A 259 -16.68 -15.74 -3.39
C ALA A 259 -15.98 -14.55 -2.76
N PHE A 260 -14.96 -14.80 -1.92
CA PHE A 260 -14.33 -13.79 -1.07
C PHE A 260 -12.83 -13.71 -1.29
N GLN A 261 -12.25 -12.53 -0.99
CA GLN A 261 -10.82 -12.33 -0.84
C GLN A 261 -10.57 -11.33 0.28
N PHE A 262 -9.62 -11.63 1.19
CA PHE A 262 -9.08 -10.68 2.15
C PHE A 262 -7.83 -10.04 1.54
N MET A 263 -7.90 -8.76 1.19
CA MET A 263 -6.82 -8.07 0.50
C MET A 263 -7.05 -6.56 0.57
N GLY A 264 -5.98 -5.77 0.61
CA GLY A 264 -6.08 -4.33 0.57
C GLY A 264 -6.73 -3.79 -0.71
N ASP A 265 -6.99 -2.50 -0.71
CA ASP A 265 -7.76 -1.84 -1.77
C ASP A 265 -7.06 -1.78 -3.14
N TRP A 266 -5.79 -2.16 -3.23
CA TRP A 266 -5.14 -2.41 -4.53
C TRP A 266 -5.86 -3.50 -5.34
N ALA A 267 -6.56 -4.43 -4.69
CA ALA A 267 -7.43 -5.38 -5.38
C ALA A 267 -8.53 -4.67 -6.18
N LYS A 268 -9.05 -3.53 -5.71
CA LYS A 268 -10.04 -2.72 -6.44
C LYS A 268 -9.50 -2.23 -7.78
N GLY A 269 -8.20 -1.94 -7.89
CA GLY A 269 -7.57 -1.59 -9.15
C GLY A 269 -7.73 -2.67 -10.22
N GLU A 270 -7.64 -3.95 -9.83
CA GLU A 270 -7.86 -5.10 -10.74
C GLU A 270 -9.33 -5.24 -11.14
N PHE A 271 -10.28 -5.06 -10.19
CA PHE A 271 -11.71 -5.03 -10.51
C PHE A 271 -12.04 -3.91 -11.50
N SER A 272 -11.51 -2.71 -11.28
CA SER A 272 -11.70 -1.55 -12.16
C SER A 272 -11.08 -1.78 -13.55
N ALA A 273 -9.87 -2.36 -13.61
CA ALA A 273 -9.21 -2.70 -14.86
C ALA A 273 -9.99 -3.74 -15.68
N ALA A 274 -10.75 -4.63 -15.00
CA ALA A 274 -11.66 -5.60 -15.59
C ALA A 274 -13.07 -5.04 -15.90
N GLY A 275 -13.30 -3.74 -15.72
CA GLY A 275 -14.60 -3.10 -15.97
C GLY A 275 -15.69 -3.47 -14.97
N LYS A 276 -15.32 -3.98 -13.78
CA LYS A 276 -16.28 -4.35 -12.74
C LYS A 276 -16.68 -3.14 -11.88
N VAL A 277 -17.94 -3.09 -11.50
CA VAL A 277 -18.56 -1.96 -10.80
C VAL A 277 -18.91 -2.37 -9.36
N PRO A 278 -18.46 -1.60 -8.34
CA PRO A 278 -18.81 -1.87 -6.95
C PRO A 278 -20.33 -1.72 -6.71
N GLY A 279 -20.86 -2.54 -5.81
CA GLY A 279 -22.30 -2.60 -5.54
C GLY A 279 -23.12 -3.37 -6.58
N LYS A 280 -22.60 -3.57 -7.78
CA LYS A 280 -23.22 -4.38 -8.84
C LYS A 280 -22.52 -5.73 -9.00
N ASP A 281 -21.25 -5.70 -9.40
CA ASP A 281 -20.49 -6.91 -9.71
C ASP A 281 -19.77 -7.48 -8.49
N TYR A 282 -19.39 -6.61 -7.57
CA TYR A 282 -18.70 -6.97 -6.33
C TYR A 282 -19.07 -6.05 -5.17
N VAL A 283 -18.81 -6.51 -3.96
CA VAL A 283 -18.96 -5.77 -2.70
C VAL A 283 -17.59 -5.54 -2.09
N CYS A 284 -17.37 -4.32 -1.60
CA CYS A 284 -16.28 -3.98 -0.70
C CYS A 284 -16.83 -3.83 0.72
N ALA A 285 -16.29 -4.57 1.67
CA ALA A 285 -16.68 -4.50 3.07
C ALA A 285 -15.46 -4.55 3.98
N ALA A 286 -15.56 -3.99 5.18
CA ALA A 286 -14.56 -4.24 6.20
C ALA A 286 -14.47 -5.75 6.49
N ALA A 287 -13.28 -6.27 6.73
CA ALA A 287 -13.11 -7.64 7.18
C ALA A 287 -13.94 -7.92 8.44
N PRO A 288 -14.42 -9.15 8.64
CA PRO A 288 -15.33 -9.45 9.75
C PRO A 288 -14.78 -9.00 11.11
N GLY A 289 -15.59 -8.31 11.89
CA GLY A 289 -15.21 -7.77 13.21
C GLY A 289 -14.40 -6.46 13.18
N THR A 290 -14.12 -5.88 11.99
CA THR A 290 -13.27 -4.69 11.86
C THR A 290 -13.99 -3.42 11.42
N ALA A 291 -15.32 -3.35 11.54
CA ALA A 291 -16.11 -2.22 11.05
C ALA A 291 -15.71 -0.86 11.64
N ASN A 292 -15.24 -0.83 12.89
CA ASN A 292 -14.81 0.38 13.60
C ASN A 292 -13.29 0.60 13.57
N ALA A 293 -12.58 -0.09 12.69
CA ALA A 293 -11.13 -0.02 12.57
C ALA A 293 -10.70 0.11 11.11
N TYR A 294 -9.55 0.73 10.93
CA TYR A 294 -8.92 0.94 9.62
C TYR A 294 -7.44 0.60 9.73
N THR A 295 -7.04 -0.46 9.08
CA THR A 295 -5.62 -0.81 8.96
C THR A 295 -5.05 -0.07 7.75
N PHE A 296 -4.16 0.89 7.98
CA PHE A 296 -3.62 1.71 6.91
C PHE A 296 -2.23 1.29 6.45
N ASN A 297 -1.98 1.46 5.16
CA ASN A 297 -0.68 1.40 4.51
C ASN A 297 -0.51 2.65 3.64
N VAL A 298 0.68 3.23 3.62
CA VAL A 298 1.03 4.39 2.79
C VAL A 298 2.17 4.00 1.88
N ASP A 299 1.91 3.97 0.58
CA ASP A 299 3.01 3.89 -0.37
C ASP A 299 3.71 5.24 -0.46
N SER A 300 5.01 5.22 -0.51
CA SER A 300 5.83 6.41 -0.63
C SER A 300 7.08 6.16 -1.45
N PHE A 301 7.64 7.21 -2.02
CA PHE A 301 8.97 7.19 -2.61
C PHE A 301 9.95 7.92 -1.69
N ALA A 302 10.91 7.18 -1.14
CA ALA A 302 12.09 7.76 -0.52
C ALA A 302 13.06 8.22 -1.61
N MET A 303 13.60 9.43 -1.46
CA MET A 303 14.51 10.04 -2.44
C MET A 303 15.96 9.87 -1.98
N TYR A 304 16.81 9.35 -2.87
CA TYR A 304 18.23 9.12 -2.56
C TYR A 304 19.09 10.31 -2.93
N LYS A 305 20.21 10.51 -2.23
CA LYS A 305 21.18 11.56 -2.58
C LYS A 305 21.80 11.29 -3.94
N LEU A 306 21.73 12.27 -4.83
CA LEU A 306 22.26 12.23 -6.18
C LEU A 306 23.38 13.26 -6.34
N LYS A 307 24.32 13.01 -7.27
CA LYS A 307 25.42 13.92 -7.57
C LYS A 307 25.12 14.83 -8.76
N ASP A 308 24.37 14.33 -9.74
CA ASP A 308 24.03 15.07 -10.98
C ASP A 308 22.93 16.09 -10.71
N ALA A 309 23.15 17.33 -11.13
CA ALA A 309 22.21 18.45 -10.90
C ALA A 309 20.90 18.29 -11.69
N GLY A 310 20.95 17.70 -12.90
CA GLY A 310 19.76 17.42 -13.71
C GLY A 310 18.89 16.35 -13.03
N ALA A 311 19.51 15.27 -12.53
CA ALA A 311 18.82 14.23 -11.78
C ALA A 311 18.24 14.74 -10.46
N GLN A 312 18.95 15.64 -9.73
CA GLN A 312 18.42 16.28 -8.54
C GLN A 312 17.17 17.13 -8.85
N LYS A 313 17.20 17.87 -9.95
CA LYS A 313 16.02 18.65 -10.38
C LYS A 313 14.86 17.71 -10.77
N ALA A 314 15.11 16.66 -11.55
CA ALA A 314 14.09 15.68 -11.91
C ALA A 314 13.50 15.00 -10.66
N GLN A 315 14.31 14.71 -9.64
CA GLN A 315 13.88 14.15 -8.36
C GLN A 315 12.98 15.13 -7.57
N ALA A 316 13.34 16.43 -7.53
CA ALA A 316 12.51 17.45 -6.90
C ALA A 316 11.16 17.62 -7.61
N ASP A 317 11.18 17.63 -8.94
CA ASP A 317 9.96 17.70 -9.76
C ASP A 317 9.11 16.42 -9.63
N LEU A 318 9.74 15.25 -9.43
CA LEU A 318 9.05 14.00 -9.09
C LEU A 318 8.32 14.12 -7.74
N ALA A 319 9.00 14.59 -6.70
CA ALA A 319 8.42 14.77 -5.37
C ALA A 319 7.23 15.74 -5.40
N ALA A 320 7.36 16.88 -6.09
CA ALA A 320 6.28 17.84 -6.29
C ALA A 320 5.12 17.24 -7.10
N SER A 321 5.42 16.46 -8.15
CA SER A 321 4.40 15.81 -8.98
C SER A 321 3.59 14.76 -8.22
N ILE A 322 4.23 13.98 -7.35
CA ILE A 322 3.55 12.99 -6.49
C ILE A 322 2.51 13.67 -5.60
N MET A 323 2.81 14.85 -5.09
CA MET A 323 1.87 15.62 -4.27
C MET A 323 0.88 16.46 -5.09
N GLY A 324 1.02 16.51 -6.42
CA GLY A 324 0.10 17.24 -7.31
C GLY A 324 -1.29 16.63 -7.33
N THR A 325 -2.34 17.47 -7.43
CA THR A 325 -3.75 17.01 -7.44
C THR A 325 -4.06 16.10 -8.62
N GLU A 326 -3.47 16.37 -9.79
CA GLU A 326 -3.61 15.54 -10.98
C GLU A 326 -3.14 14.11 -10.73
N PHE A 327 -1.91 13.94 -10.23
CA PHE A 327 -1.36 12.63 -9.92
C PHE A 327 -2.15 11.93 -8.82
N GLN A 328 -2.47 12.65 -7.74
CA GLN A 328 -3.24 12.09 -6.62
C GLN A 328 -4.61 11.57 -7.06
N GLU A 329 -5.24 12.18 -8.05
CA GLU A 329 -6.52 11.70 -8.61
C GLU A 329 -6.29 10.49 -9.52
N VAL A 330 -5.51 10.64 -10.60
CA VAL A 330 -5.42 9.60 -11.64
C VAL A 330 -4.73 8.33 -11.15
N PHE A 331 -3.72 8.46 -10.30
CA PHE A 331 -3.04 7.33 -9.70
C PHE A 331 -4.00 6.49 -8.84
N ASN A 332 -4.72 7.15 -7.92
CA ASN A 332 -5.58 6.47 -6.96
C ASN A 332 -6.84 5.87 -7.60
N LEU A 333 -7.36 6.46 -8.68
CA LEU A 333 -8.43 5.87 -9.47
C LEU A 333 -7.99 4.52 -10.10
N ASN A 334 -6.76 4.42 -10.61
CA ASN A 334 -6.23 3.18 -11.19
C ASN A 334 -5.77 2.18 -10.13
N LYS A 335 -5.13 2.65 -9.04
CA LYS A 335 -4.56 1.82 -7.97
C LYS A 335 -5.64 1.21 -7.06
N GLY A 336 -6.80 1.88 -6.93
CA GLY A 336 -7.87 1.46 -6.04
C GLY A 336 -7.79 2.06 -4.64
N SER A 337 -6.73 2.79 -4.31
CA SER A 337 -6.49 3.47 -3.04
C SER A 337 -7.19 4.83 -2.94
N ILE A 338 -6.93 5.57 -1.89
CA ILE A 338 -7.40 6.95 -1.73
C ILE A 338 -6.22 7.93 -1.76
N PRO A 339 -6.46 9.18 -2.23
CA PRO A 339 -5.46 10.23 -2.18
C PRO A 339 -4.96 10.48 -0.75
N VAL A 340 -3.68 10.80 -0.61
CA VAL A 340 -3.09 11.16 0.69
C VAL A 340 -3.40 12.61 1.07
N ARG A 341 -3.76 13.46 0.11
CA ARG A 341 -4.08 14.88 0.35
C ARG A 341 -5.46 15.06 0.97
N LEU A 342 -5.52 15.90 2.03
CA LEU A 342 -6.76 16.21 2.75
C LEU A 342 -7.80 16.99 1.92
N ASN A 343 -7.36 17.76 0.93
CA ASN A 343 -8.20 18.69 0.16
C ASN A 343 -8.62 18.15 -1.23
N MET A 344 -8.58 16.84 -1.42
CA MET A 344 -8.99 16.23 -2.68
C MET A 344 -10.50 16.11 -2.79
N LYS A 345 -11.03 16.45 -3.97
CA LYS A 345 -12.41 16.13 -4.33
C LYS A 345 -12.52 14.65 -4.69
N MET A 346 -13.58 14.02 -4.17
CA MET A 346 -13.80 12.57 -4.37
C MET A 346 -14.92 12.28 -5.38
N ASP A 347 -15.30 13.26 -6.21
CA ASP A 347 -16.46 13.15 -7.12
C ASP A 347 -16.30 12.03 -8.16
N LYS A 348 -15.07 11.83 -8.66
CA LYS A 348 -14.73 10.77 -9.64
C LYS A 348 -14.50 9.39 -9.01
N PHE A 349 -14.38 9.32 -7.69
CA PHE A 349 -14.14 8.08 -6.98
C PHE A 349 -15.44 7.32 -6.73
N ASP A 350 -15.36 5.99 -6.71
CA ASP A 350 -16.47 5.11 -6.41
C ASP A 350 -16.84 5.12 -4.91
N ASP A 351 -17.94 4.47 -4.57
CA ASP A 351 -18.44 4.42 -3.20
C ASP A 351 -17.51 3.68 -2.24
N CYS A 352 -16.74 2.68 -2.71
CA CYS A 352 -15.72 2.01 -1.89
C CYS A 352 -14.61 2.97 -1.48
N ALA A 353 -14.11 3.77 -2.43
CA ALA A 353 -13.09 4.77 -2.13
C ALA A 353 -13.62 5.92 -1.26
N LYS A 354 -14.85 6.40 -1.50
CA LYS A 354 -15.49 7.40 -0.66
C LYS A 354 -15.68 6.90 0.77
N THR A 355 -16.13 5.66 0.93
CA THR A 355 -16.22 4.99 2.24
C THR A 355 -14.87 4.87 2.91
N SER A 356 -13.84 4.45 2.17
CA SER A 356 -12.46 4.36 2.67
C SER A 356 -11.96 5.71 3.18
N ALA A 357 -12.15 6.79 2.41
CA ALA A 357 -11.71 8.13 2.79
C ALA A 357 -12.43 8.63 4.06
N LYS A 358 -13.73 8.39 4.16
CA LYS A 358 -14.52 8.73 5.35
C LYS A 358 -14.04 7.93 6.56
N ASP A 359 -13.91 6.61 6.44
CA ASP A 359 -13.52 5.72 7.53
C ASP A 359 -12.10 6.01 8.02
N PHE A 360 -11.17 6.40 7.13
CA PHE A 360 -9.83 6.83 7.50
C PHE A 360 -9.87 8.02 8.47
N VAL A 361 -10.66 9.03 8.15
CA VAL A 361 -10.81 10.22 9.00
C VAL A 361 -11.53 9.90 10.31
N ASP A 362 -12.60 9.12 10.26
CA ASP A 362 -13.41 8.81 11.43
C ASP A 362 -12.67 7.88 12.41
N THR A 363 -11.95 6.87 11.90
CA THR A 363 -11.15 5.98 12.75
C THR A 363 -9.94 6.68 13.37
N ALA A 364 -9.37 7.67 12.69
CA ALA A 364 -8.32 8.52 13.28
C ALA A 364 -8.83 9.28 14.52
N LYS A 365 -10.08 9.76 14.49
CA LYS A 365 -10.71 10.47 15.63
C LYS A 365 -11.08 9.54 16.78
N THR A 366 -11.50 8.31 16.47
CA THR A 366 -12.00 7.34 17.46
C THR A 366 -10.93 6.39 18.00
N GLY A 367 -9.68 6.49 17.51
CA GLY A 367 -8.58 5.60 17.88
C GLY A 367 -8.64 4.23 17.18
N GLY A 368 -9.48 4.09 16.16
CA GLY A 368 -9.60 2.87 15.35
C GLY A 368 -8.61 2.79 14.17
N LEU A 369 -7.83 3.85 13.92
CA LEU A 369 -6.81 3.87 12.87
C LEU A 369 -5.54 3.20 13.36
N VAL A 370 -5.12 2.11 12.72
CA VAL A 370 -3.92 1.35 13.09
C VAL A 370 -3.02 1.13 11.87
N PRO A 371 -1.68 1.22 12.03
CA PRO A 371 -0.75 0.92 10.94
C PRO A 371 -0.71 -0.57 10.64
N SER A 372 -0.63 -0.94 9.36
CA SER A 372 -0.48 -2.33 8.95
C SER A 372 0.89 -2.87 9.30
N VAL A 373 0.93 -3.97 10.04
CA VAL A 373 2.16 -4.71 10.32
C VAL A 373 2.58 -5.52 9.09
N ALA A 374 1.61 -6.15 8.42
CA ALA A 374 1.86 -6.96 7.22
C ALA A 374 2.44 -6.16 6.04
N HIS A 375 2.34 -4.83 6.07
CA HIS A 375 2.80 -3.95 5.01
C HIS A 375 3.88 -2.94 5.46
N GLY A 376 4.62 -3.27 6.52
CA GLY A 376 5.79 -2.52 6.93
C GLY A 376 5.50 -1.12 7.47
N MET A 377 4.30 -0.88 8.05
CA MET A 377 3.93 0.45 8.57
C MET A 377 4.16 0.61 10.08
N ALA A 378 4.35 -0.48 10.82
CA ALA A 378 4.22 -0.46 12.27
C ALA A 378 5.51 -0.73 13.05
N ILE A 379 6.27 -1.73 12.64
CA ILE A 379 7.44 -2.25 13.36
C ILE A 379 8.67 -2.31 12.46
N LYS A 380 9.85 -2.52 13.04
CA LYS A 380 11.09 -2.64 12.28
C LYS A 380 11.04 -3.81 11.29
N PRO A 381 11.64 -3.69 10.10
CA PRO A 381 11.64 -4.73 9.07
C PRO A 381 12.12 -6.11 9.55
N ALA A 382 13.10 -6.17 10.45
CA ALA A 382 13.62 -7.44 10.97
C ALA A 382 12.54 -8.20 11.78
N ALA A 383 11.85 -7.53 12.69
CA ALA A 383 10.76 -8.12 13.48
C ALA A 383 9.55 -8.46 12.60
N GLU A 384 9.19 -7.57 11.66
CA GLU A 384 8.13 -7.82 10.69
C GLU A 384 8.40 -9.10 9.89
N GLY A 385 9.58 -9.24 9.31
CA GLY A 385 9.97 -10.40 8.52
C GLY A 385 9.90 -11.69 9.33
N ALA A 386 10.42 -11.68 10.56
CA ALA A 386 10.38 -12.85 11.44
C ALA A 386 8.95 -13.28 11.80
N ILE A 387 8.06 -12.31 12.11
CA ILE A 387 6.65 -12.60 12.41
C ILE A 387 5.92 -13.09 11.15
N LYS A 388 6.14 -12.45 10.01
CA LYS A 388 5.60 -12.84 8.71
C LYS A 388 5.93 -14.30 8.39
N ASP A 389 7.18 -14.71 8.58
CA ASP A 389 7.62 -16.08 8.36
C ASP A 389 6.95 -17.07 9.33
N ALA A 390 6.86 -16.74 10.62
CA ALA A 390 6.20 -17.59 11.61
C ALA A 390 4.70 -17.75 11.32
N VAL A 391 4.03 -16.68 10.89
CA VAL A 391 2.62 -16.70 10.48
C VAL A 391 2.43 -17.56 9.24
N SER A 392 3.29 -17.40 8.22
CA SER A 392 3.20 -18.18 6.99
C SER A 392 3.53 -19.66 7.21
N GLN A 393 4.51 -19.98 8.07
CA GLN A 393 4.76 -21.36 8.48
C GLN A 393 3.53 -21.99 9.14
N PHE A 394 2.88 -21.27 10.08
CA PHE A 394 1.65 -21.75 10.71
C PHE A 394 0.52 -21.93 9.69
N TRP A 395 0.38 -21.03 8.72
CA TRP A 395 -0.60 -21.17 7.65
C TRP A 395 -0.35 -22.39 6.78
N ASN A 396 0.88 -22.64 6.38
CA ASN A 396 1.22 -23.67 5.38
C ASN A 396 1.46 -25.06 5.96
N ASP A 397 1.75 -25.19 7.27
CA ASP A 397 1.99 -26.47 7.93
C ASP A 397 0.89 -26.79 8.96
N ASP A 398 0.00 -27.72 8.59
CA ASP A 398 -1.09 -28.18 9.45
C ASP A 398 -0.63 -29.00 10.67
N LYS A 399 0.65 -29.42 10.71
CA LYS A 399 1.24 -30.15 11.85
C LYS A 399 1.62 -29.20 13.00
N ILE A 400 1.79 -27.91 12.72
CA ILE A 400 2.04 -26.92 13.77
C ILE A 400 0.76 -26.73 14.55
N SER A 401 0.75 -27.11 15.83
CA SER A 401 -0.39 -26.89 16.72
C SER A 401 -0.64 -25.39 16.94
N VAL A 402 -1.87 -25.02 17.32
CA VAL A 402 -2.18 -23.62 17.67
C VAL A 402 -1.27 -23.13 18.80
N ALA A 403 -1.02 -23.98 19.81
CA ALA A 403 -0.13 -23.62 20.93
C ALA A 403 1.32 -23.37 20.47
N ASP A 404 1.83 -24.18 19.54
CA ASP A 404 3.17 -23.96 18.99
C ASP A 404 3.21 -22.73 18.06
N GLY A 405 2.15 -22.49 17.28
CA GLY A 405 1.98 -21.27 16.51
C GLY A 405 2.06 -20.02 17.36
N VAL A 406 1.35 -19.98 18.49
CA VAL A 406 1.43 -18.89 19.48
C VAL A 406 2.87 -18.68 19.97
N LYS A 407 3.57 -19.74 20.37
CA LYS A 407 4.97 -19.67 20.81
C LYS A 407 5.91 -19.18 19.72
N ASN A 408 5.74 -19.68 18.50
CA ASN A 408 6.60 -19.31 17.37
C ASN A 408 6.46 -17.82 17.00
N ILE A 409 5.23 -17.31 16.99
CA ILE A 409 4.99 -15.88 16.72
C ILE A 409 5.55 -15.01 17.86
N ALA A 410 5.34 -15.38 19.13
CA ALA A 410 5.90 -14.66 20.26
C ALA A 410 7.44 -14.65 20.24
N LYS A 411 8.08 -15.78 19.89
CA LYS A 411 9.53 -15.87 19.70
C LYS A 411 10.00 -14.99 18.55
N ALA A 412 9.29 -15.00 17.42
CA ALA A 412 9.61 -14.17 16.25
C ALA A 412 9.54 -12.67 16.58
N ALA A 413 8.55 -12.27 17.37
CA ALA A 413 8.37 -10.89 17.82
C ALA A 413 9.51 -10.36 18.72
N ALA A 414 10.30 -11.24 19.32
CA ALA A 414 11.47 -10.87 20.11
C ALA A 414 12.73 -10.56 19.23
N THR A 415 12.64 -10.71 17.91
CA THR A 415 13.71 -10.33 16.95
C THR A 415 13.92 -8.83 16.98
N LYS A 416 15.17 -8.37 17.10
CA LYS A 416 15.53 -6.95 17.25
C LYS A 416 15.92 -6.32 15.91
#